data_2f1b2ef6f0677668842532e8cc2825e7
#
_entry.id   2f1b2ef6f0677668842532e8cc2825e7
#
_cell.length_a   1.000
_cell.length_b   1.000
_cell.length_c   1.000
_cell.angle_alpha   90.00
_cell.angle_beta   90.00
_cell.angle_gamma   90.00
#
_symmetry.space_group_name_H-M   'P 1'
#
loop_
_entity.id
_entity.type
_entity.pdbx_description
1 polymer ?
#
loop_
_entity_poly.entity_id
_entity_poly.type
_entity_poly.pdbx_seq_one_letter_code
_entity_poly.pdbx_strand_id
1 'polypeptide(L)'
;MLGRFAAEYLRFAEALRPAHCADVSTPSLEAFKSVALETAIAAGDLLAKGAQMKVNDSTDDDVKMQADVDSEYLVRALLKATGIPVIGEELGGDASLFDGNELYWVVDPLDGTYNYLRRQPATCVSLGLMRGSEPVLGVIHNFTANKTYLGVVGEGTFINGQRHTPGWVDQIGDACIMTGFPALADKSAPAMAVFMGQVSRYKKIRMIGSAALALAYVGEGVADTYYESGTNLWDVAAGLAIIKASGGYYRLVPTGKRPLNYDLWASAKEEWTR
;
A
#
# COMPACT_ATOMS: atom_id res chain seq x y z
N MET A 1 10.31 23.22 14.16
CA MET A 1 11.17 22.69 13.10
C MET A 1 10.37 22.27 11.85
N LEU A 2 9.14 21.81 11.99
CA LEU A 2 8.22 21.43 10.88
C LEU A 2 8.07 22.53 9.80
N GLY A 3 8.01 23.81 10.17
CA GLY A 3 7.83 24.90 9.22
C GLY A 3 8.99 25.14 8.23
N ARG A 4 10.20 24.66 8.54
CA ARG A 4 11.35 24.79 7.63
C ARG A 4 11.38 23.65 6.60
N PHE A 5 11.12 22.43 6.99
CA PHE A 5 11.08 21.27 6.07
C PHE A 5 9.90 21.34 5.12
N ALA A 6 8.70 21.64 5.63
CA ALA A 6 7.53 21.87 4.77
C ALA A 6 7.76 23.04 3.80
N ALA A 7 8.41 24.12 4.22
CA ALA A 7 8.71 25.27 3.35
C ALA A 7 9.80 24.95 2.29
N GLU A 8 10.77 24.11 2.60
CA GLU A 8 11.79 23.68 1.64
C GLU A 8 11.21 22.73 0.59
N TYR A 9 10.36 21.77 1.01
CA TYR A 9 9.64 20.87 0.09
C TYR A 9 8.54 21.58 -0.70
N LEU A 10 7.83 22.55 -0.14
CA LEU A 10 6.90 23.40 -0.88
C LEU A 10 7.61 24.23 -1.95
N ARG A 11 8.82 24.73 -1.69
CA ARG A 11 9.66 25.39 -2.70
C ARG A 11 10.12 24.42 -3.79
N PHE A 12 10.42 23.17 -3.44
CA PHE A 12 10.75 22.12 -4.41
C PHE A 12 9.54 21.75 -5.27
N ALA A 13 8.36 21.61 -4.66
CA ALA A 13 7.09 21.37 -5.37
C ALA A 13 6.69 22.58 -6.26
N GLU A 14 7.02 23.83 -5.86
CA GLU A 14 6.83 25.01 -6.69
C GLU A 14 7.82 25.07 -7.87
N ALA A 15 9.05 24.57 -7.71
CA ALA A 15 10.04 24.47 -8.78
C ALA A 15 9.71 23.39 -9.82
N LEU A 16 8.87 22.39 -9.46
CA LEU A 16 8.36 21.34 -10.36
C LEU A 16 7.07 21.73 -11.10
N ARG A 17 6.56 22.96 -10.94
CA ARG A 17 5.44 23.45 -11.75
C ARG A 17 5.87 23.51 -13.22
N PRO A 18 5.21 22.78 -14.14
CA PRO A 18 5.43 22.99 -15.55
C PRO A 18 5.03 24.43 -15.89
N ALA A 19 5.96 25.18 -16.49
CA ALA A 19 5.69 26.47 -17.05
C ALA A 19 4.73 26.27 -18.24
N HIS A 20 3.46 26.39 -18.00
CA HIS A 20 2.37 26.82 -18.87
C HIS A 20 1.05 26.25 -18.37
N CYS A 21 0.25 27.13 -17.80
CA CYS A 21 -1.15 26.90 -17.54
C CYS A 21 -1.92 27.13 -18.85
N ALA A 22 -2.27 26.05 -19.55
CA ALA A 22 -3.28 26.07 -20.60
C ALA A 22 -3.89 24.67 -20.71
N ASP A 23 -5.20 24.58 -20.53
CA ASP A 23 -6.07 23.39 -20.56
C ASP A 23 -5.86 22.38 -19.43
N VAL A 24 -6.83 22.32 -18.51
CA VAL A 24 -6.93 21.27 -17.48
C VAL A 24 -7.46 19.99 -18.13
N SER A 25 -6.67 19.37 -19.00
CA SER A 25 -6.88 17.99 -19.40
C SER A 25 -6.49 17.10 -18.19
N THR A 26 -7.28 16.06 -17.92
CA THR A 26 -6.93 15.04 -16.91
C THR A 26 -5.47 14.61 -17.12
N PRO A 27 -4.61 14.63 -16.07
CA PRO A 27 -3.21 14.23 -16.21
C PRO A 27 -3.10 12.86 -16.86
N SER A 28 -2.08 12.66 -17.68
CA SER A 28 -1.83 11.37 -18.32
C SER A 28 -1.44 10.31 -17.27
N LEU A 29 -1.63 9.03 -17.57
CA LEU A 29 -1.18 7.93 -16.71
C LEU A 29 0.32 8.05 -16.38
N GLU A 30 1.13 8.52 -17.32
CA GLU A 30 2.56 8.76 -17.12
C GLU A 30 2.83 9.86 -16.07
N ALA A 31 2.04 10.92 -16.07
CA ALA A 31 2.13 11.96 -15.06
C ALA A 31 1.76 11.42 -13.66
N PHE A 32 0.76 10.56 -13.56
CA PHE A 32 0.42 9.90 -12.29
C PHE A 32 1.52 8.97 -11.80
N LYS A 33 2.17 8.21 -12.70
CA LYS A 33 3.33 7.35 -12.37
C LYS A 33 4.46 8.17 -11.76
N SER A 34 4.86 9.26 -12.43
CA SER A 34 5.95 10.15 -11.97
C SER A 34 5.65 10.71 -10.58
N VAL A 35 4.47 11.34 -10.43
CA VAL A 35 4.07 11.94 -9.16
C VAL A 35 4.00 10.91 -8.03
N ALA A 36 3.46 9.71 -8.29
CA ALA A 36 3.37 8.66 -7.27
C ALA A 36 4.76 8.18 -6.82
N LEU A 37 5.68 7.95 -7.76
CA LEU A 37 7.05 7.52 -7.46
C LEU A 37 7.79 8.59 -6.65
N GLU A 38 7.76 9.84 -7.09
CA GLU A 38 8.40 10.97 -6.40
C GLU A 38 7.82 11.16 -4.99
N THR A 39 6.49 11.06 -4.85
CA THR A 39 5.80 11.19 -3.57
C THR A 39 6.19 10.07 -2.60
N ALA A 40 6.17 8.80 -3.06
CA ALA A 40 6.51 7.67 -2.21
C ALA A 40 7.98 7.72 -1.74
N ILE A 41 8.90 8.12 -2.61
CA ILE A 41 10.33 8.28 -2.28
C ILE A 41 10.51 9.45 -1.29
N ALA A 42 9.87 10.60 -1.53
CA ALA A 42 9.98 11.76 -0.64
C ALA A 42 9.42 11.48 0.78
N ALA A 43 8.31 10.76 0.88
CA ALA A 43 7.74 10.33 2.16
C ALA A 43 8.66 9.31 2.86
N GLY A 44 9.19 8.33 2.11
CA GLY A 44 10.18 7.38 2.63
C GLY A 44 11.45 8.05 3.14
N ASP A 45 11.96 9.06 2.43
CA ASP A 45 13.10 9.87 2.87
C ASP A 45 12.85 10.66 4.16
N LEU A 46 11.62 11.20 4.34
CA LEU A 46 11.19 11.83 5.58
C LEU A 46 11.26 10.84 6.74
N LEU A 47 10.70 9.65 6.55
CA LEU A 47 10.66 8.59 7.55
C LEU A 47 12.07 8.04 7.87
N ALA A 48 12.90 7.82 6.85
CA ALA A 48 14.27 7.32 7.02
C ALA A 48 15.18 8.28 7.80
N LYS A 49 14.96 9.60 7.70
CA LYS A 49 15.68 10.63 8.45
C LYS A 49 15.25 10.71 9.93
N GLY A 50 14.34 9.86 10.37
CA GLY A 50 13.86 9.83 11.75
C GLY A 50 12.82 10.91 12.01
N ALA A 51 11.76 10.96 11.21
CA ALA A 51 10.54 11.67 11.56
C ALA A 51 10.14 11.30 13.00
N GLN A 52 9.55 12.25 13.74
CA GLN A 52 9.37 12.14 15.19
C GLN A 52 8.83 10.76 15.62
N MET A 53 9.67 9.93 16.24
CA MET A 53 9.29 8.64 16.84
C MET A 53 8.41 8.83 18.09
N LYS A 54 7.54 9.83 18.05
CA LYS A 54 6.59 10.11 19.13
C LYS A 54 5.35 9.26 18.88
N VAL A 55 5.06 8.38 19.81
CA VAL A 55 3.79 7.65 19.85
C VAL A 55 2.69 8.62 20.26
N ASN A 56 1.69 8.79 19.42
CA ASN A 56 0.53 9.66 19.68
C ASN A 56 -0.55 8.91 20.45
N ASP A 57 -0.77 7.64 20.06
CA ASP A 57 -1.72 6.75 20.72
C ASP A 57 -1.22 5.31 20.65
N SER A 58 -1.56 4.50 21.64
CA SER A 58 -1.22 3.08 21.67
C SER A 58 -2.32 2.33 22.39
N THR A 59 -2.86 1.31 21.72
CA THR A 59 -3.78 0.34 22.30
C THR A 59 -3.07 -1.01 22.45
N ASP A 60 -3.76 -2.03 22.97
CA ASP A 60 -3.20 -3.37 23.09
C ASP A 60 -2.88 -3.99 21.72
N ASP A 61 -3.53 -3.53 20.66
CA ASP A 61 -3.45 -4.09 19.32
C ASP A 61 -2.89 -3.13 18.24
N ASP A 62 -2.72 -1.81 18.53
CA ASP A 62 -2.33 -0.80 17.55
C ASP A 62 -1.45 0.31 18.12
N VAL A 63 -0.58 0.90 17.28
CA VAL A 63 0.31 2.01 17.61
C VAL A 63 0.21 3.08 16.53
N LYS A 64 -0.13 4.32 16.94
CA LYS A 64 -0.13 5.50 16.07
C LYS A 64 0.99 6.45 16.44
N MET A 65 1.72 6.89 15.44
CA MET A 65 2.87 7.77 15.64
C MET A 65 2.68 9.12 14.96
N GLN A 66 3.39 10.13 15.42
CA GLN A 66 3.43 11.43 14.74
C GLN A 66 4.04 11.33 13.34
N ALA A 67 4.90 10.33 13.14
CA ALA A 67 5.54 10.07 11.84
C ALA A 67 4.53 9.73 10.74
N ASP A 68 3.47 8.95 11.05
CA ASP A 68 2.41 8.60 10.11
C ASP A 68 1.66 9.86 9.65
N VAL A 69 1.26 10.69 10.60
CA VAL A 69 0.54 11.95 10.34
C VAL A 69 1.40 12.93 9.52
N ASP A 70 2.67 13.12 9.92
CA ASP A 70 3.59 14.02 9.21
C ASP A 70 3.85 13.54 7.78
N SER A 71 3.97 12.22 7.59
CA SER A 71 4.13 11.60 6.28
C SER A 71 2.88 11.79 5.43
N GLU A 72 1.67 11.60 5.98
CA GLU A 72 0.44 11.79 5.21
C GLU A 72 0.24 13.25 4.79
N TYR A 73 0.57 14.23 5.63
CA TYR A 73 0.55 15.63 5.23
C TYR A 73 1.46 15.91 4.03
N LEU A 74 2.67 15.34 4.02
CA LEU A 74 3.60 15.47 2.89
C LEU A 74 3.03 14.81 1.63
N VAL A 75 2.55 13.57 1.74
CA VAL A 75 1.95 12.81 0.62
C VAL A 75 0.80 13.61 0.00
N ARG A 76 -0.15 14.10 0.81
CA ARG A 76 -1.29 14.88 0.32
C ARG A 76 -0.86 16.18 -0.34
N ALA A 77 0.15 16.86 0.20
CA ALA A 77 0.66 18.09 -0.39
C ALA A 77 1.26 17.87 -1.79
N LEU A 78 1.98 16.76 -1.98
CA LEU A 78 2.56 16.41 -3.28
C LEU A 78 1.49 15.91 -4.27
N LEU A 79 0.58 15.04 -3.84
CA LEU A 79 -0.51 14.53 -4.68
C LEU A 79 -1.54 15.61 -5.07
N LYS A 80 -1.59 16.74 -4.35
CA LYS A 80 -2.50 17.87 -4.66
C LYS A 80 -2.34 18.38 -6.09
N ALA A 81 -1.14 18.28 -6.66
CA ALA A 81 -0.88 18.68 -8.04
C ALA A 81 -1.67 17.86 -9.08
N THR A 82 -2.15 16.66 -8.70
CA THR A 82 -2.96 15.81 -9.58
C THR A 82 -4.42 16.27 -9.67
N GLY A 83 -4.91 17.08 -8.73
CA GLY A 83 -6.32 17.47 -8.63
C GLY A 83 -7.27 16.34 -8.23
N ILE A 84 -6.74 15.17 -7.84
CA ILE A 84 -7.50 13.95 -7.55
C ILE A 84 -7.70 13.81 -6.03
N PRO A 85 -8.91 13.40 -5.55
CA PRO A 85 -9.17 13.15 -4.15
C PRO A 85 -8.23 12.10 -3.53
N VAL A 86 -8.00 12.20 -2.21
CA VAL A 86 -7.16 11.27 -1.46
C VAL A 86 -7.95 10.69 -0.30
N ILE A 87 -7.94 9.36 -0.17
CA ILE A 87 -8.33 8.60 1.02
C ILE A 87 -7.04 8.14 1.69
N GLY A 88 -6.85 8.49 2.96
CA GLY A 88 -5.67 8.09 3.73
C GLY A 88 -6.03 7.47 5.06
N GLU A 89 -5.08 6.78 5.66
CA GLU A 89 -5.25 6.12 6.95
C GLU A 89 -5.50 7.12 8.07
N GLU A 90 -4.67 8.18 8.17
CA GLU A 90 -4.65 9.09 9.31
C GLU A 90 -5.63 10.26 9.19
N LEU A 91 -5.78 10.82 7.99
CA LEU A 91 -6.61 11.99 7.73
C LEU A 91 -7.94 11.65 7.04
N GLY A 92 -8.19 10.36 6.79
CA GLY A 92 -9.44 9.88 6.20
C GLY A 92 -9.67 10.31 4.74
N GLY A 93 -10.93 10.40 4.35
CA GLY A 93 -11.37 10.77 3.00
C GLY A 93 -12.79 10.30 2.74
N ASP A 94 -13.29 10.52 1.53
CA ASP A 94 -14.65 10.15 1.12
C ASP A 94 -14.69 8.68 0.67
N ALA A 95 -15.16 7.79 1.55
CA ALA A 95 -15.26 6.36 1.28
C ALA A 95 -16.22 6.02 0.12
N SER A 96 -17.15 6.91 -0.24
CA SER A 96 -18.10 6.66 -1.34
C SER A 96 -17.43 6.61 -2.71
N LEU A 97 -16.20 7.11 -2.84
CA LEU A 97 -15.40 7.03 -4.07
C LEU A 97 -15.15 5.57 -4.51
N PHE A 98 -15.11 4.63 -3.56
CA PHE A 98 -14.94 3.21 -3.87
C PHE A 98 -16.11 2.62 -4.68
N ASP A 99 -17.34 3.09 -4.42
CA ASP A 99 -18.53 2.63 -5.12
C ASP A 99 -18.80 3.43 -6.42
N GLY A 100 -17.99 4.46 -6.67
CA GLY A 100 -18.09 5.34 -7.84
C GLY A 100 -17.31 4.85 -9.06
N ASN A 101 -17.01 5.77 -9.98
CA ASN A 101 -16.18 5.52 -11.17
C ASN A 101 -15.12 6.62 -11.38
N GLU A 102 -14.89 7.42 -10.36
CA GLU A 102 -13.90 8.49 -10.40
C GLU A 102 -12.52 7.98 -9.97
N LEU A 103 -11.47 8.70 -10.37
CA LEU A 103 -10.11 8.43 -9.91
C LEU A 103 -9.93 9.03 -8.52
N TYR A 104 -9.26 8.28 -7.63
CA TYR A 104 -8.83 8.76 -6.32
C TYR A 104 -7.57 8.03 -5.87
N TRP A 105 -6.78 8.71 -5.03
CA TRP A 105 -5.64 8.11 -4.38
C TRP A 105 -6.06 7.44 -3.07
N VAL A 106 -5.46 6.31 -2.79
CA VAL A 106 -5.55 5.60 -1.52
C VAL A 106 -4.14 5.50 -0.95
N VAL A 107 -3.92 6.02 0.25
CA VAL A 107 -2.57 6.16 0.80
C VAL A 107 -2.47 5.57 2.20
N ASP A 108 -1.42 4.80 2.42
CA ASP A 108 -0.89 4.47 3.72
C ASP A 108 0.50 5.12 3.82
N PRO A 109 0.64 6.16 4.66
CA PRO A 109 1.86 6.94 4.74
C PRO A 109 3.02 6.20 5.41
N LEU A 110 2.72 5.16 6.22
CA LEU A 110 3.70 4.31 6.90
C LEU A 110 3.09 2.94 7.23
N ASP A 111 2.98 2.05 6.24
CA ASP A 111 2.61 0.66 6.52
C ASP A 111 3.73 -0.06 7.31
N GLY A 112 3.30 -0.72 8.39
CA GLY A 112 4.21 -1.33 9.34
C GLY A 112 4.66 -0.39 10.46
N THR A 113 3.77 0.45 11.00
CA THR A 113 4.04 1.41 12.09
C THR A 113 4.72 0.77 13.29
N TYR A 114 4.26 -0.42 13.73
CA TYR A 114 4.92 -1.15 14.82
C TYR A 114 6.34 -1.60 14.45
N ASN A 115 6.56 -2.04 13.21
CA ASN A 115 7.89 -2.37 12.71
C ASN A 115 8.81 -1.15 12.72
N TYR A 116 8.29 0.00 12.28
CA TYR A 116 9.03 1.25 12.30
C TYR A 116 9.45 1.65 13.73
N LEU A 117 8.52 1.60 14.70
CA LEU A 117 8.81 1.83 16.11
C LEU A 117 9.91 0.89 16.64
N ARG A 118 9.90 -0.35 16.19
CA ARG A 118 10.88 -1.39 16.59
C ARG A 118 12.13 -1.41 15.72
N ARG A 119 12.25 -0.51 14.73
CA ARG A 119 13.36 -0.46 13.78
C ARG A 119 13.54 -1.76 12.97
N GLN A 120 12.44 -2.44 12.70
CA GLN A 120 12.42 -3.60 11.81
C GLN A 120 12.34 -3.14 10.36
N PRO A 121 12.91 -3.89 9.39
CA PRO A 121 13.03 -3.43 8.00
C PRO A 121 11.75 -3.53 7.17
N ALA A 122 10.70 -4.20 7.67
CA ALA A 122 9.44 -4.36 6.94
C ALA A 122 8.51 -3.16 7.16
N THR A 123 8.88 -2.03 6.56
CA THR A 123 8.14 -0.77 6.58
C THR A 123 8.14 -0.11 5.21
N CYS A 124 7.04 0.50 4.80
CA CYS A 124 6.97 1.16 3.50
C CYS A 124 5.97 2.31 3.47
N VAL A 125 6.04 3.11 2.40
CA VAL A 125 4.98 4.02 1.97
C VAL A 125 4.19 3.32 0.87
N SER A 126 2.86 3.37 0.94
CA SER A 126 1.94 2.71 0.00
C SER A 126 0.99 3.73 -0.64
N LEU A 127 1.02 3.85 -1.97
CA LEU A 127 0.20 4.76 -2.76
C LEU A 127 -0.52 3.99 -3.86
N GLY A 128 -1.85 3.88 -3.78
CA GLY A 128 -2.70 3.27 -4.81
C GLY A 128 -3.51 4.34 -5.55
N LEU A 129 -3.55 4.30 -6.87
CA LEU A 129 -4.52 5.01 -7.68
C LEU A 129 -5.64 4.05 -8.04
N MET A 130 -6.85 4.39 -7.66
CA MET A 130 -8.05 3.59 -7.89
C MET A 130 -9.03 4.31 -8.82
N ARG A 131 -9.86 3.53 -9.51
CA ARG A 131 -11.06 4.01 -10.21
C ARG A 131 -12.25 3.21 -9.69
N GLY A 132 -13.06 3.82 -8.83
CA GLY A 132 -14.03 3.02 -8.07
C GLY A 132 -13.33 1.87 -7.33
N SER A 133 -13.82 0.65 -7.47
CA SER A 133 -13.20 -0.55 -6.86
C SER A 133 -12.01 -1.13 -7.63
N GLU A 134 -11.65 -0.57 -8.80
CA GLU A 134 -10.62 -1.11 -9.68
C GLU A 134 -9.27 -0.41 -9.47
N PRO A 135 -8.18 -1.14 -9.18
CA PRO A 135 -6.84 -0.58 -9.12
C PRO A 135 -6.34 -0.20 -10.52
N VAL A 136 -5.69 0.94 -10.62
CA VAL A 136 -5.09 1.47 -11.86
C VAL A 136 -3.57 1.46 -11.79
N LEU A 137 -3.02 1.93 -10.66
CA LEU A 137 -1.59 2.06 -10.42
C LEU A 137 -1.32 1.88 -8.94
N GLY A 138 -0.18 1.25 -8.59
CA GLY A 138 0.28 1.14 -7.22
C GLY A 138 1.78 1.35 -7.10
N VAL A 139 2.19 2.14 -6.10
CA VAL A 139 3.60 2.31 -5.72
C VAL A 139 3.74 1.90 -4.26
N ILE A 140 4.69 1.01 -3.99
CA ILE A 140 5.11 0.63 -2.63
C ILE A 140 6.61 0.88 -2.54
N HIS A 141 7.00 1.78 -1.63
CA HIS A 141 8.42 2.13 -1.42
C HIS A 141 8.89 1.65 -0.05
N ASN A 142 9.65 0.55 -0.04
CA ASN A 142 10.40 0.12 1.16
C ASN A 142 11.62 1.02 1.32
N PHE A 143 11.50 2.05 2.13
CA PHE A 143 12.55 3.04 2.33
C PHE A 143 13.75 2.50 3.12
N THR A 144 13.56 1.45 3.92
CA THR A 144 14.66 0.81 4.67
C THR A 144 15.56 -0.02 3.76
N ALA A 145 15.01 -0.64 2.73
CA ALA A 145 15.72 -1.43 1.74
C ALA A 145 16.05 -0.63 0.45
N ASN A 146 15.61 0.62 0.36
CA ASN A 146 15.66 1.45 -0.85
C ASN A 146 15.14 0.70 -2.09
N LYS A 147 13.96 0.07 -1.93
CA LYS A 147 13.34 -0.75 -2.96
C LYS A 147 11.94 -0.27 -3.26
N THR A 148 11.71 0.10 -4.52
CA THR A 148 10.43 0.63 -5.00
C THR A 148 9.78 -0.36 -5.94
N TYR A 149 8.53 -0.68 -5.66
CA TYR A 149 7.66 -1.48 -6.51
C TYR A 149 6.63 -0.57 -7.16
N LEU A 150 6.49 -0.69 -8.47
CA LEU A 150 5.47 -0.01 -9.25
C LEU A 150 4.67 -1.05 -10.04
N GLY A 151 3.36 -1.09 -9.85
CA GLY A 151 2.44 -1.85 -10.68
C GLY A 151 1.56 -0.90 -11.49
N VAL A 152 1.52 -1.08 -12.81
CA VAL A 152 0.62 -0.33 -13.70
C VAL A 152 -0.24 -1.33 -14.45
N VAL A 153 -1.52 -1.31 -14.17
CA VAL A 153 -2.46 -2.28 -14.76
C VAL A 153 -2.50 -2.10 -16.28
N GLY A 154 -2.22 -3.18 -17.00
CA GLY A 154 -2.09 -3.18 -18.47
C GLY A 154 -0.67 -2.92 -18.99
N GLU A 155 0.24 -2.37 -18.15
CA GLU A 155 1.65 -2.19 -18.57
C GLU A 155 2.58 -3.22 -17.94
N GLY A 156 2.37 -3.61 -16.67
CA GLY A 156 3.16 -4.58 -15.92
C GLY A 156 3.74 -4.04 -14.63
N THR A 157 4.64 -4.83 -14.04
CA THR A 157 5.31 -4.52 -12.76
C THR A 157 6.75 -4.12 -12.99
N PHE A 158 7.23 -3.17 -12.18
CA PHE A 158 8.59 -2.65 -12.22
C PHE A 158 9.15 -2.61 -10.80
N ILE A 159 10.41 -3.01 -10.65
CA ILE A 159 11.17 -2.95 -9.38
C ILE A 159 12.39 -2.07 -9.63
N ASN A 160 12.50 -0.99 -8.86
CA ASN A 160 13.55 0.03 -9.05
C ASN A 160 13.68 0.48 -10.52
N GLY A 161 12.53 0.70 -11.18
CA GLY A 161 12.45 1.13 -12.58
C GLY A 161 12.70 0.04 -13.61
N GLN A 162 13.07 -1.17 -13.23
CA GLN A 162 13.28 -2.29 -14.15
C GLN A 162 12.02 -3.16 -14.24
N ARG A 163 11.58 -3.48 -15.45
CA ARG A 163 10.44 -4.38 -15.67
C ARG A 163 10.72 -5.74 -15.01
N HIS A 164 9.72 -6.24 -14.31
CA HIS A 164 9.81 -7.50 -13.59
C HIS A 164 8.67 -8.46 -13.96
N THR A 165 8.98 -9.75 -13.98
CA THR A 165 7.99 -10.83 -14.14
C THR A 165 8.19 -11.82 -13.00
N PRO A 166 7.16 -12.08 -12.16
CA PRO A 166 7.31 -12.97 -11.02
C PRO A 166 7.51 -14.44 -11.46
N GLY A 167 8.33 -15.16 -10.70
CA GLY A 167 8.57 -16.59 -10.87
C GLY A 167 7.76 -17.42 -9.89
N TRP A 168 6.43 -17.35 -9.93
CA TRP A 168 5.56 -18.11 -9.04
C TRP A 168 5.63 -19.62 -9.25
N VAL A 169 5.39 -20.37 -8.17
CA VAL A 169 5.31 -21.83 -8.24
C VAL A 169 3.98 -22.32 -8.82
N ASP A 170 3.97 -23.56 -9.32
CA ASP A 170 2.79 -24.14 -9.95
C ASP A 170 1.83 -24.84 -8.99
N GLN A 171 2.32 -25.34 -7.88
CA GLN A 171 1.54 -26.13 -6.92
C GLN A 171 1.41 -25.43 -5.59
N ILE A 172 0.20 -25.38 -5.03
CA ILE A 172 -0.08 -24.75 -3.73
C ILE A 172 0.76 -25.35 -2.59
N GLY A 173 1.03 -26.65 -2.66
CA GLY A 173 1.88 -27.35 -1.68
C GLY A 173 3.35 -26.96 -1.72
N ASP A 174 3.80 -26.23 -2.76
CA ASP A 174 5.15 -25.66 -2.86
C ASP A 174 5.18 -24.17 -2.57
N ALA A 175 4.00 -23.53 -2.50
CA ALA A 175 3.83 -22.10 -2.37
C ALA A 175 4.17 -21.57 -0.97
N CYS A 176 4.61 -20.31 -0.95
CA CYS A 176 4.77 -19.50 0.25
C CYS A 176 3.59 -18.52 0.36
N ILE A 177 2.88 -18.56 1.51
CA ILE A 177 1.85 -17.57 1.82
C ILE A 177 2.39 -16.49 2.74
N MET A 178 2.10 -15.24 2.40
CA MET A 178 2.21 -14.08 3.28
C MET A 178 0.87 -13.85 3.97
N THR A 179 0.89 -13.48 5.24
CA THR A 179 -0.33 -13.24 6.03
C THR A 179 -0.03 -12.35 7.23
N GLY A 180 -1.05 -11.97 7.99
CA GLY A 180 -0.93 -11.19 9.21
C GLY A 180 -2.19 -11.27 10.07
N PHE A 181 -2.16 -10.54 11.18
CA PHE A 181 -3.30 -10.24 12.01
C PHE A 181 -3.42 -8.72 12.12
N PRO A 182 -4.41 -8.09 11.46
CA PRO A 182 -4.65 -6.66 11.63
C PRO A 182 -5.04 -6.34 13.08
N ALA A 183 -4.92 -5.10 13.47
CA ALA A 183 -5.10 -4.62 14.84
C ALA A 183 -6.37 -5.13 15.54
N LEU A 184 -7.47 -5.28 14.80
CA LEU A 184 -8.76 -5.75 15.34
C LEU A 184 -9.11 -7.19 14.92
N ALA A 185 -8.11 -8.03 14.62
CA ALA A 185 -8.36 -9.43 14.26
C ALA A 185 -9.02 -10.20 15.41
N ASP A 186 -10.03 -11.01 15.07
CA ASP A 186 -10.60 -11.96 16.01
C ASP A 186 -9.60 -13.10 16.25
N LYS A 187 -9.07 -13.17 17.48
CA LYS A 187 -8.10 -14.17 17.93
C LYS A 187 -8.76 -15.32 18.72
N SER A 188 -10.10 -15.45 18.67
CA SER A 188 -10.82 -16.56 19.32
C SER A 188 -10.43 -17.92 18.72
N ALA A 189 -10.62 -19.00 19.48
CA ALA A 189 -10.28 -20.35 19.01
C ALA A 189 -11.00 -20.74 17.70
N PRO A 190 -12.30 -20.40 17.48
CA PRO A 190 -12.95 -20.62 16.19
C PRO A 190 -12.31 -19.85 15.04
N ALA A 191 -11.99 -18.55 15.23
CA ALA A 191 -11.34 -17.73 14.21
C ALA A 191 -9.95 -18.26 13.87
N MET A 192 -9.19 -18.67 14.89
CA MET A 192 -7.87 -19.30 14.69
C MET A 192 -7.97 -20.63 13.93
N ALA A 193 -8.99 -21.42 14.15
CA ALA A 193 -9.19 -22.66 13.38
C ALA A 193 -9.46 -22.37 11.90
N VAL A 194 -10.27 -21.36 11.60
CA VAL A 194 -10.49 -20.88 10.21
C VAL A 194 -9.17 -20.39 9.60
N PHE A 195 -8.44 -19.54 10.29
CA PHE A 195 -7.15 -19.04 9.85
C PHE A 195 -6.17 -20.19 9.53
N MET A 196 -6.03 -21.15 10.45
CA MET A 196 -5.18 -22.32 10.23
C MET A 196 -5.63 -23.15 9.02
N GLY A 197 -6.93 -23.27 8.79
CA GLY A 197 -7.47 -23.92 7.59
C GLY A 197 -7.04 -23.23 6.29
N GLN A 198 -6.95 -21.91 6.30
CA GLN A 198 -6.48 -21.14 5.14
C GLN A 198 -4.98 -21.32 4.87
N VAL A 199 -4.16 -21.23 5.91
CA VAL A 199 -2.69 -21.15 5.74
C VAL A 199 -1.99 -22.51 5.68
N SER A 200 -2.59 -23.58 6.24
CA SER A 200 -1.98 -24.92 6.30
C SER A 200 -1.85 -25.62 4.93
N ARG A 201 -2.49 -25.09 3.89
CA ARG A 201 -2.40 -25.58 2.51
C ARG A 201 -1.05 -25.30 1.85
N TYR A 202 -0.29 -24.36 2.41
CA TYR A 202 0.93 -23.83 1.83
C TYR A 202 2.18 -24.43 2.49
N LYS A 203 3.27 -24.50 1.73
CA LYS A 203 4.55 -25.05 2.21
C LYS A 203 5.18 -24.21 3.31
N LYS A 204 5.06 -22.89 3.21
CA LYS A 204 5.62 -21.92 4.18
C LYS A 204 4.67 -20.77 4.42
N ILE A 205 4.67 -20.30 5.65
CA ILE A 205 3.90 -19.14 6.09
C ILE A 205 4.89 -18.05 6.52
N ARG A 206 4.61 -16.79 6.15
CA ARG A 206 5.36 -15.61 6.60
C ARG A 206 4.40 -14.56 7.13
N MET A 207 4.78 -13.95 8.24
CA MET A 207 4.11 -12.80 8.84
C MET A 207 5.16 -11.73 9.06
N ILE A 208 5.08 -10.63 8.31
CA ILE A 208 6.10 -9.57 8.33
C ILE A 208 5.61 -8.28 8.96
N GLY A 209 4.30 -8.16 9.27
CA GLY A 209 3.71 -6.99 9.93
C GLY A 209 3.62 -5.76 9.01
N SER A 210 3.48 -5.97 7.69
CA SER A 210 3.26 -4.97 6.66
C SER A 210 2.47 -5.63 5.54
N ALA A 211 1.21 -5.21 5.35
CA ALA A 211 0.33 -5.78 4.35
C ALA A 211 0.75 -5.36 2.94
N ALA A 212 1.10 -4.08 2.76
CA ALA A 212 1.55 -3.56 1.47
C ALA A 212 2.83 -4.27 1.00
N LEU A 213 3.86 -4.43 1.86
CA LEU A 213 5.07 -5.17 1.49
C LEU A 213 4.80 -6.65 1.24
N ALA A 214 3.90 -7.28 1.99
CA ALA A 214 3.52 -8.67 1.74
C ALA A 214 2.94 -8.85 0.34
N LEU A 215 2.06 -7.94 -0.10
CA LEU A 215 1.51 -7.91 -1.46
C LEU A 215 2.59 -7.60 -2.52
N ALA A 216 3.52 -6.67 -2.23
CA ALA A 216 4.64 -6.39 -3.11
C ALA A 216 5.53 -7.64 -3.32
N TYR A 217 5.76 -8.43 -2.27
CA TYR A 217 6.52 -9.69 -2.35
C TYR A 217 5.79 -10.76 -3.17
N VAL A 218 4.46 -10.81 -3.12
CA VAL A 218 3.70 -11.67 -4.03
C VAL A 218 3.84 -11.19 -5.48
N GLY A 219 3.70 -9.89 -5.73
CA GLY A 219 3.91 -9.30 -7.06
C GLY A 219 5.34 -9.44 -7.60
N GLU A 220 6.33 -9.59 -6.73
CA GLU A 220 7.72 -9.89 -7.08
C GLU A 220 7.95 -11.39 -7.33
N GLY A 221 7.12 -12.28 -6.79
CA GLY A 221 7.33 -13.72 -6.82
C GLY A 221 8.27 -14.24 -5.73
N VAL A 222 8.54 -13.43 -4.70
CA VAL A 222 9.23 -13.87 -3.45
C VAL A 222 8.29 -14.68 -2.57
N ALA A 223 7.00 -14.42 -2.70
CA ALA A 223 5.90 -15.23 -2.18
C ALA A 223 4.89 -15.48 -3.30
N ASP A 224 3.95 -16.38 -3.09
CA ASP A 224 3.01 -16.81 -4.12
C ASP A 224 1.57 -16.38 -3.82
N THR A 225 1.26 -16.14 -2.55
CA THR A 225 -0.08 -15.80 -2.08
C THR A 225 -0.01 -14.88 -0.87
N TYR A 226 -1.03 -14.04 -0.74
CA TYR A 226 -1.34 -13.27 0.46
C TYR A 226 -2.78 -13.57 0.89
N TYR A 227 -2.99 -13.71 2.21
CA TYR A 227 -4.31 -13.77 2.84
C TYR A 227 -4.29 -13.00 4.15
N GLU A 228 -5.26 -12.12 4.33
CA GLU A 228 -5.50 -11.47 5.62
C GLU A 228 -6.97 -11.08 5.75
N SER A 229 -7.53 -11.26 6.95
CA SER A 229 -8.91 -10.92 7.26
C SER A 229 -8.99 -9.59 8.00
N GLY A 230 -9.80 -8.66 7.49
CA GLY A 230 -10.05 -7.38 8.15
C GLY A 230 -9.02 -6.29 7.84
N THR A 231 -8.32 -6.36 6.70
CA THR A 231 -7.43 -5.30 6.21
C THR A 231 -8.23 -4.07 5.78
N ASN A 232 -7.62 -2.90 5.83
CA ASN A 232 -8.22 -1.68 5.28
C ASN A 232 -7.79 -1.46 3.83
N LEU A 233 -8.53 -0.63 3.10
CA LEU A 233 -8.21 -0.35 1.71
C LEU A 233 -6.82 0.29 1.53
N TRP A 234 -6.39 1.16 2.45
CA TRP A 234 -5.07 1.81 2.37
C TRP A 234 -3.92 0.83 2.55
N ASP A 235 -4.09 -0.23 3.34
CA ASP A 235 -3.09 -1.30 3.52
C ASP A 235 -2.85 -2.08 2.21
N VAL A 236 -3.83 -2.10 1.30
CA VAL A 236 -3.83 -3.06 0.18
C VAL A 236 -3.95 -2.46 -1.22
N ALA A 237 -4.50 -1.26 -1.39
CA ALA A 237 -4.81 -0.68 -2.70
C ALA A 237 -3.63 -0.68 -3.68
N ALA A 238 -2.44 -0.24 -3.24
CA ALA A 238 -1.24 -0.27 -4.07
C ALA A 238 -0.82 -1.71 -4.43
N GLY A 239 -0.93 -2.61 -3.44
CA GLY A 239 -0.63 -4.03 -3.63
C GLY A 239 -1.55 -4.71 -4.64
N LEU A 240 -2.86 -4.37 -4.63
CA LEU A 240 -3.82 -4.90 -5.62
C LEU A 240 -3.43 -4.50 -7.05
N ALA A 241 -2.97 -3.26 -7.25
CA ALA A 241 -2.48 -2.81 -8.55
C ALA A 241 -1.22 -3.59 -8.99
N ILE A 242 -0.29 -3.82 -8.06
CA ILE A 242 0.93 -4.60 -8.33
C ILE A 242 0.57 -6.05 -8.69
N ILE A 243 -0.30 -6.71 -7.92
CA ILE A 243 -0.76 -8.08 -8.19
C ILE A 243 -1.40 -8.18 -9.57
N LYS A 244 -2.35 -7.28 -9.88
CA LYS A 244 -3.03 -7.26 -11.18
C LYS A 244 -2.07 -6.98 -12.33
N ALA A 245 -1.14 -6.06 -12.16
CA ALA A 245 -0.11 -5.72 -13.13
C ALA A 245 0.89 -6.87 -13.36
N SER A 246 1.14 -7.70 -12.36
CA SER A 246 1.99 -8.90 -12.45
C SER A 246 1.30 -10.09 -13.14
N GLY A 247 0.00 -9.99 -13.45
CA GLY A 247 -0.80 -11.11 -13.98
C GLY A 247 -1.38 -12.02 -12.90
N GLY A 248 -1.32 -11.63 -11.63
CA GLY A 248 -1.95 -12.34 -10.53
C GLY A 248 -3.43 -11.99 -10.35
N TYR A 249 -4.05 -12.60 -9.38
CA TYR A 249 -5.48 -12.52 -9.08
C TYR A 249 -5.71 -12.08 -7.64
N TYR A 250 -6.81 -11.40 -7.39
CA TYR A 250 -7.23 -11.08 -6.03
C TYR A 250 -8.74 -11.23 -5.86
N ARG A 251 -9.17 -11.44 -4.62
CA ARG A 251 -10.56 -11.40 -4.19
C ARG A 251 -10.65 -10.55 -2.93
N LEU A 252 -11.43 -9.50 -3.01
CA LEU A 252 -11.67 -8.54 -1.94
C LEU A 252 -13.12 -8.69 -1.48
N VAL A 253 -13.34 -9.03 -0.22
CA VAL A 253 -14.66 -9.28 0.34
C VAL A 253 -14.91 -8.33 1.50
N PRO A 254 -15.94 -7.45 1.43
CA PRO A 254 -16.25 -6.55 2.53
C PRO A 254 -16.56 -7.34 3.81
N THR A 255 -15.94 -6.94 4.93
CA THR A 255 -16.22 -7.59 6.23
C THR A 255 -17.55 -7.15 6.83
N GLY A 256 -18.11 -6.02 6.38
CA GLY A 256 -19.29 -5.39 6.95
C GLY A 256 -19.09 -4.78 8.33
N LYS A 257 -17.89 -4.83 8.90
CA LYS A 257 -17.58 -4.30 10.23
C LYS A 257 -17.39 -2.78 10.24
N ARG A 258 -16.79 -2.25 9.20
CA ARG A 258 -16.53 -0.82 8.99
C ARG A 258 -16.34 -0.52 7.49
N PRO A 259 -16.48 0.75 7.04
CA PRO A 259 -16.21 1.13 5.67
C PRO A 259 -14.77 0.78 5.26
N LEU A 260 -14.57 0.44 4.00
CA LEU A 260 -13.25 0.15 3.38
C LEU A 260 -12.44 -0.93 4.11
N ASN A 261 -13.12 -1.89 4.76
CA ASN A 261 -12.49 -3.00 5.49
C ASN A 261 -12.87 -4.34 4.86
N TYR A 262 -11.87 -5.16 4.55
CA TYR A 262 -12.02 -6.33 3.68
C TYR A 262 -11.26 -7.55 4.18
N ASP A 263 -11.77 -8.72 3.85
CA ASP A 263 -10.98 -9.94 3.77
C ASP A 263 -10.37 -10.00 2.37
N LEU A 264 -9.05 -10.18 2.28
CA LEU A 264 -8.31 -10.19 1.03
C LEU A 264 -7.59 -11.51 0.82
N TRP A 265 -7.76 -12.06 -0.38
CA TRP A 265 -6.89 -13.07 -0.97
C TRP A 265 -6.25 -12.48 -2.23
N ALA A 266 -4.92 -12.58 -2.35
CA ALA A 266 -4.20 -12.23 -3.57
C ALA A 266 -3.20 -13.33 -3.89
N SER A 267 -3.11 -13.75 -5.15
CA SER A 267 -2.37 -14.95 -5.49
C SER A 267 -1.89 -14.98 -6.95
N ALA A 268 -0.88 -15.80 -7.17
CA ALA A 268 -0.41 -16.20 -8.51
C ALA A 268 -1.50 -16.87 -9.37
N LYS A 269 -2.44 -17.56 -8.75
CA LYS A 269 -3.48 -18.34 -9.44
C LYS A 269 -4.87 -18.04 -8.89
N GLU A 270 -5.85 -17.92 -9.78
CA GLU A 270 -7.24 -17.58 -9.41
C GLU A 270 -7.83 -18.59 -8.42
N GLU A 271 -7.62 -19.88 -8.65
CA GLU A 271 -8.15 -20.95 -7.79
C GLU A 271 -7.60 -20.91 -6.35
N TRP A 272 -6.48 -20.24 -6.09
CA TRP A 272 -5.91 -20.09 -4.75
C TRP A 272 -6.55 -18.93 -3.96
N THR A 273 -7.34 -18.09 -4.61
CA THR A 273 -8.11 -17.02 -3.94
C THR A 273 -9.49 -17.46 -3.42
N ARG A 274 -9.80 -18.76 -3.47
CA ARG A 274 -11.09 -19.35 -3.07
C ARG A 274 -11.07 -19.97 -1.68
#